data_0fcd8be576c06c2930d358946d5451f1
#
_entry.id   0fcd8be576c06c2930d358946d5451f1
#
_cell.length_a   1.000
_cell.length_b   1.000
_cell.length_c   1.000
_cell.angle_alpha   90.00
_cell.angle_beta   90.00
_cell.angle_gamma   90.00
#
_symmetry.space_group_name_H-M   'P 1'
#
loop_
_entity.id
_entity.type
_entity.pdbx_description
1 polymer ?
#
loop_
_entity_poly.entity_id
_entity_poly.type
_entity_poly.pdbx_seq_one_letter_code
_entity_poly.pdbx_strand_id
1 'polypeptide(L)'
;LVLVVPGGGYTHVSPREGDPVALQFAAAGYHTAVLHYAVGDSARDALPMRQLAQAIGLVRQHAEQWNILPDQIALCGISAGGHLALSGAVWEIPDMADQPRPNALLLAYPVVTAGEYAHRDSFAQLTGTQDVAAHQRFTLEDKITPATPPVFVWHTMEDETVPVENTLLLLNALHKAGVPCEAHLFEKGRHGT
;
A
#
# COMPACT_ATOMS: atom_id res chain seq x y z
N LEU A 1 -7.03 -8.66 -11.83
CA LEU A 1 -6.93 -7.19 -11.96
C LEU A 1 -5.78 -6.68 -11.11
N VAL A 2 -5.07 -5.64 -11.57
CA VAL A 2 -4.10 -4.86 -10.77
C VAL A 2 -4.73 -3.51 -10.45
N LEU A 3 -4.95 -3.23 -9.16
CA LEU A 3 -5.39 -1.93 -8.67
C LEU A 3 -4.14 -1.14 -8.23
N VAL A 4 -3.81 -0.10 -8.97
CA VAL A 4 -2.68 0.78 -8.67
C VAL A 4 -3.10 1.79 -7.60
N VAL A 5 -2.27 1.89 -6.57
CA VAL A 5 -2.45 2.79 -5.42
C VAL A 5 -1.25 3.74 -5.39
N PRO A 6 -1.35 4.91 -6.03
CA PRO A 6 -0.24 5.86 -6.12
C PRO A 6 0.16 6.44 -4.77
N GLY A 7 1.41 6.91 -4.66
CA GLY A 7 1.89 7.64 -3.49
C GLY A 7 1.50 9.11 -3.48
N GLY A 8 2.33 9.91 -2.79
CA GLY A 8 2.13 11.35 -2.62
C GLY A 8 1.97 11.76 -1.16
N GLY A 9 2.46 10.93 -0.20
CA GLY A 9 2.54 11.27 1.22
C GLY A 9 1.20 11.50 1.91
N TYR A 10 0.11 10.99 1.36
CA TYR A 10 -1.28 11.34 1.73
C TYR A 10 -1.62 12.83 1.60
N THR A 11 -0.73 13.63 1.00
CA THR A 11 -0.97 15.06 0.72
C THR A 11 -1.67 15.24 -0.63
N HIS A 12 -1.31 14.41 -1.60
CA HIS A 12 -1.89 14.35 -2.93
C HIS A 12 -1.81 12.93 -3.48
N VAL A 13 -2.48 12.67 -4.61
CA VAL A 13 -2.30 11.43 -5.38
C VAL A 13 -1.30 11.72 -6.50
N SER A 14 -0.17 11.01 -6.51
CA SER A 14 0.92 11.22 -7.48
C SER A 14 0.48 10.82 -8.90
N PRO A 15 0.38 11.75 -9.86
CA PRO A 15 -0.04 11.40 -11.21
C PRO A 15 0.99 10.56 -11.98
N ARG A 16 2.27 10.62 -11.61
CA ARG A 16 3.33 9.81 -12.21
C ARG A 16 3.25 8.32 -11.84
N GLU A 17 2.66 8.03 -10.68
CA GLU A 17 2.55 6.69 -10.10
C GLU A 17 1.17 6.06 -10.36
N GLY A 18 0.26 6.77 -11.00
CA GLY A 18 -1.07 6.32 -11.35
C GLY A 18 -1.14 5.72 -12.76
N ASP A 19 -1.70 6.49 -13.69
CA ASP A 19 -1.95 6.04 -15.06
C ASP A 19 -0.71 5.48 -15.79
N PRO A 20 0.50 6.08 -15.69
CA PRO A 20 1.68 5.52 -16.34
C PRO A 20 2.00 4.10 -15.90
N VAL A 21 1.84 3.79 -14.60
CA VAL A 21 2.06 2.45 -14.04
C VAL A 21 0.94 1.50 -14.48
N ALA A 22 -0.32 1.93 -14.38
CA ALA A 22 -1.45 1.14 -14.81
C ALA A 22 -1.37 0.73 -16.29
N LEU A 23 -0.92 1.64 -17.16
CA LEU A 23 -0.74 1.38 -18.59
C LEU A 23 0.31 0.30 -18.86
N GLN A 24 1.36 0.16 -18.05
CA GLN A 24 2.35 -0.92 -18.21
C GLN A 24 1.71 -2.29 -17.92
N PHE A 25 0.92 -2.41 -16.87
CA PHE A 25 0.17 -3.63 -16.59
C PHE A 25 -0.89 -3.91 -17.66
N ALA A 26 -1.59 -2.88 -18.15
CA ALA A 26 -2.55 -3.04 -19.25
C ALA A 26 -1.88 -3.54 -20.53
N ALA A 27 -0.70 -3.00 -20.87
CA ALA A 27 0.08 -3.46 -22.02
C ALA A 27 0.56 -4.92 -21.86
N ALA A 28 0.72 -5.39 -20.64
CA ALA A 28 1.03 -6.79 -20.32
C ALA A 28 -0.21 -7.70 -20.29
N GLY A 29 -1.41 -7.18 -20.60
CA GLY A 29 -2.65 -7.96 -20.71
C GLY A 29 -3.47 -8.07 -19.42
N TYR A 30 -3.15 -7.29 -18.38
CA TYR A 30 -3.93 -7.26 -17.15
C TYR A 30 -5.05 -6.22 -17.19
N HIS A 31 -6.18 -6.51 -16.57
CA HIS A 31 -7.13 -5.47 -16.22
C HIS A 31 -6.49 -4.57 -15.16
N THR A 32 -6.65 -3.26 -15.32
CA THR A 32 -6.05 -2.27 -14.40
C THR A 32 -7.06 -1.21 -13.99
N ALA A 33 -6.86 -0.69 -12.79
CA ALA A 33 -7.55 0.49 -12.30
C ALA A 33 -6.58 1.32 -11.45
N VAL A 34 -6.85 2.62 -11.32
CA VAL A 34 -6.09 3.52 -10.44
C VAL A 34 -7.02 4.03 -9.34
N LEU A 35 -6.58 3.90 -8.09
CA LEU A 35 -7.34 4.40 -6.95
C LEU A 35 -7.01 5.88 -6.70
N HIS A 36 -8.00 6.74 -6.85
CA HIS A 36 -7.97 8.12 -6.35
C HIS A 36 -8.62 8.14 -4.97
N TYR A 37 -7.81 8.21 -3.93
CA TYR A 37 -8.24 8.18 -2.53
C TYR A 37 -8.16 9.56 -1.87
N ALA A 38 -8.82 9.73 -0.73
CA ALA A 38 -8.82 10.97 0.03
C ALA A 38 -7.42 11.33 0.53
N VAL A 39 -7.06 12.59 0.36
CA VAL A 39 -5.73 13.14 0.70
C VAL A 39 -5.87 14.46 1.46
N GLY A 40 -4.76 14.96 2.02
CA GLY A 40 -4.74 16.19 2.81
C GLY A 40 -5.67 16.07 4.03
N ASP A 41 -6.42 17.12 4.31
CA ASP A 41 -7.35 17.14 5.46
C ASP A 41 -8.43 16.05 5.40
N SER A 42 -8.72 15.54 4.21
CA SER A 42 -9.68 14.44 4.02
C SER A 42 -9.10 13.04 4.27
N ALA A 43 -7.77 12.90 4.43
CA ALA A 43 -7.14 11.59 4.69
C ALA A 43 -7.37 11.07 6.12
N ARG A 44 -7.92 11.89 7.00
CA ARG A 44 -8.13 11.58 8.42
C ARG A 44 -9.12 10.45 8.64
N ASP A 45 -9.14 9.91 9.86
CA ASP A 45 -10.06 8.87 10.33
C ASP A 45 -10.04 7.59 9.47
N ALA A 46 -8.87 7.28 8.91
CA ALA A 46 -8.65 6.12 8.05
C ALA A 46 -9.56 6.08 6.82
N LEU A 47 -10.02 7.25 6.32
CA LEU A 47 -10.87 7.33 5.14
C LEU A 47 -10.21 6.68 3.91
N PRO A 48 -8.89 6.87 3.60
CA PRO A 48 -8.25 6.18 2.49
C PRO A 48 -8.35 4.66 2.58
N MET A 49 -8.22 4.08 3.79
CA MET A 49 -8.32 2.64 4.02
C MET A 49 -9.74 2.13 3.73
N ARG A 50 -10.77 2.88 4.16
CA ARG A 50 -12.18 2.56 3.85
C ARG A 50 -12.44 2.62 2.34
N GLN A 51 -11.91 3.63 1.66
CA GLN A 51 -12.05 3.78 0.20
C GLN A 51 -11.34 2.64 -0.55
N LEU A 52 -10.16 2.21 -0.10
CA LEU A 52 -9.47 1.05 -0.68
C LEU A 52 -10.30 -0.22 -0.51
N ALA A 53 -10.83 -0.48 0.67
CA ALA A 53 -11.70 -1.64 0.92
C ALA A 53 -12.96 -1.60 0.03
N GLN A 54 -13.60 -0.43 -0.10
CA GLN A 54 -14.73 -0.22 -0.99
C GLN A 54 -14.37 -0.48 -2.46
N ALA A 55 -13.19 -0.01 -2.91
CA ALA A 55 -12.71 -0.25 -4.28
C ALA A 55 -12.50 -1.74 -4.56
N ILE A 56 -11.88 -2.48 -3.64
CA ILE A 56 -11.73 -3.94 -3.76
C ILE A 56 -13.10 -4.64 -3.81
N GLY A 57 -14.03 -4.22 -2.94
CA GLY A 57 -15.40 -4.73 -2.91
C GLY A 57 -16.14 -4.46 -4.23
N LEU A 58 -16.02 -3.23 -4.76
CA LEU A 58 -16.61 -2.83 -6.03
C LEU A 58 -16.09 -3.68 -7.20
N VAL A 59 -14.78 -3.90 -7.28
CA VAL A 59 -14.17 -4.76 -8.30
C VAL A 59 -14.74 -6.18 -8.23
N ARG A 60 -14.86 -6.76 -7.03
CA ARG A 60 -15.44 -8.10 -6.85
C ARG A 60 -16.91 -8.15 -7.21
N GLN A 61 -17.68 -7.15 -6.86
CA GLN A 61 -19.11 -7.07 -7.19
C GLN A 61 -19.36 -7.05 -8.71
N HIS A 62 -18.45 -6.41 -9.48
CA HIS A 62 -18.58 -6.29 -10.92
C HIS A 62 -17.67 -7.26 -11.69
N ALA A 63 -17.08 -8.26 -11.02
CA ALA A 63 -16.07 -9.14 -11.60
C ALA A 63 -16.58 -9.85 -12.87
N GLU A 64 -17.78 -10.38 -12.87
CA GLU A 64 -18.41 -11.03 -14.03
C GLU A 64 -18.60 -10.02 -15.19
N GLN A 65 -19.18 -8.86 -14.90
CA GLN A 65 -19.43 -7.81 -15.90
C GLN A 65 -18.13 -7.30 -16.56
N TRP A 66 -17.06 -7.22 -15.78
CA TRP A 66 -15.76 -6.70 -16.24
C TRP A 66 -14.80 -7.80 -16.67
N ASN A 67 -15.24 -9.05 -16.70
CA ASN A 67 -14.43 -10.21 -17.03
C ASN A 67 -13.14 -10.31 -16.18
N ILE A 68 -13.27 -10.12 -14.87
CA ILE A 68 -12.20 -10.17 -13.86
C ILE A 68 -12.38 -11.43 -13.02
N LEU A 69 -11.28 -12.07 -12.64
CA LEU A 69 -11.29 -13.14 -11.64
C LEU A 69 -11.37 -12.52 -10.24
N PRO A 70 -12.45 -12.74 -9.46
CA PRO A 70 -12.68 -12.06 -8.19
C PRO A 70 -11.68 -12.44 -7.08
N ASP A 71 -11.00 -13.56 -7.24
CA ASP A 71 -9.96 -14.10 -6.36
C ASP A 71 -8.54 -13.78 -6.84
N GLN A 72 -8.39 -12.90 -7.85
CA GLN A 72 -7.10 -12.47 -8.41
C GLN A 72 -7.01 -10.94 -8.50
N ILE A 73 -7.13 -10.28 -7.36
CA ILE A 73 -6.98 -8.83 -7.23
C ILE A 73 -5.65 -8.54 -6.55
N ALA A 74 -4.69 -7.98 -7.30
CA ALA A 74 -3.43 -7.49 -6.77
C ALA A 74 -3.50 -5.97 -6.54
N LEU A 75 -2.88 -5.50 -5.46
CA LEU A 75 -2.64 -4.07 -5.25
C LEU A 75 -1.20 -3.74 -5.62
N CYS A 76 -1.01 -2.73 -6.47
CA CYS A 76 0.30 -2.15 -6.76
C CYS A 76 0.42 -0.83 -6.00
N GLY A 77 1.05 -0.86 -4.84
CA GLY A 77 1.18 0.29 -3.94
C GLY A 77 2.55 0.93 -4.00
N ILE A 78 2.61 2.26 -4.11
CA ILE A 78 3.83 3.01 -4.34
C ILE A 78 4.00 4.04 -3.24
N SER A 79 5.16 4.07 -2.53
CA SER A 79 5.45 5.05 -1.47
C SER A 79 4.37 5.05 -0.36
N ALA A 80 3.69 6.16 -0.09
CA ALA A 80 2.53 6.23 0.80
C ALA A 80 1.35 5.36 0.31
N GLY A 81 1.20 5.19 -1.02
CA GLY A 81 0.26 4.23 -1.60
C GLY A 81 0.64 2.78 -1.30
N GLY A 82 1.93 2.49 -1.10
CA GLY A 82 2.42 1.21 -0.58
C GLY A 82 1.94 0.95 0.86
N HIS A 83 1.96 1.98 1.71
CA HIS A 83 1.36 1.92 3.04
C HIS A 83 -0.15 1.63 2.96
N LEU A 84 -0.86 2.36 2.11
CA LEU A 84 -2.30 2.16 1.92
C LEU A 84 -2.61 0.74 1.38
N ALA A 85 -1.85 0.26 0.39
CA ALA A 85 -2.01 -1.09 -0.16
C ALA A 85 -1.74 -2.19 0.90
N LEU A 86 -0.64 -2.06 1.65
CA LEU A 86 -0.30 -2.98 2.73
C LEU A 86 -1.37 -2.94 3.84
N SER A 87 -1.85 -1.74 4.21
CA SER A 87 -2.93 -1.61 5.20
C SER A 87 -4.20 -2.35 4.78
N GLY A 88 -4.55 -2.35 3.49
CA GLY A 88 -5.67 -3.11 2.94
C GLY A 88 -5.56 -4.61 3.15
N ALA A 89 -4.35 -5.13 3.31
CA ALA A 89 -4.10 -6.55 3.58
C ALA A 89 -4.05 -6.88 5.09
N VAL A 90 -3.53 -5.98 5.94
CA VAL A 90 -3.17 -6.34 7.33
C VAL A 90 -3.84 -5.49 8.41
N TRP A 91 -4.32 -4.29 8.07
CA TRP A 91 -4.94 -3.41 9.06
C TRP A 91 -6.45 -3.64 9.12
N GLU A 92 -7.00 -3.70 10.32
CA GLU A 92 -8.43 -3.86 10.52
C GLU A 92 -9.11 -2.49 10.60
N ILE A 93 -10.07 -2.27 9.70
CA ILE A 93 -10.86 -1.05 9.69
C ILE A 93 -11.92 -1.18 10.79
N PRO A 94 -11.97 -0.25 11.77
CA PRO A 94 -13.03 -0.25 12.76
C PRO A 94 -14.42 -0.28 12.10
N ASP A 95 -15.32 -1.08 12.64
CA ASP A 95 -16.71 -1.25 12.17
C ASP A 95 -16.87 -1.86 10.76
N MET A 96 -15.86 -2.58 10.26
CA MET A 96 -15.89 -3.30 8.98
C MET A 96 -15.42 -4.75 9.15
N ALA A 97 -16.25 -5.60 9.75
CA ALA A 97 -15.88 -7.00 10.08
C ALA A 97 -15.53 -7.84 8.84
N ASP A 98 -16.26 -7.67 7.72
CA ASP A 98 -16.05 -8.40 6.46
C ASP A 98 -15.25 -7.56 5.44
N GLN A 99 -14.20 -6.93 5.90
CA GLN A 99 -13.34 -6.07 5.06
C GLN A 99 -12.79 -6.85 3.85
N PRO A 100 -13.06 -6.40 2.61
CA PRO A 100 -12.47 -6.99 1.42
C PRO A 100 -10.94 -6.84 1.43
N ARG A 101 -10.21 -7.94 1.23
CA ARG A 101 -8.73 -7.95 1.23
C ARG A 101 -8.18 -8.34 -0.14
N PRO A 102 -6.99 -7.87 -0.53
CA PRO A 102 -6.36 -8.23 -1.80
C PRO A 102 -5.85 -9.69 -1.77
N ASN A 103 -5.53 -10.21 -2.96
CA ASN A 103 -4.97 -11.56 -3.12
C ASN A 103 -3.43 -11.54 -3.28
N ALA A 104 -2.83 -10.39 -3.62
CA ALA A 104 -1.40 -10.19 -3.71
C ALA A 104 -1.04 -8.71 -3.53
N LEU A 105 0.20 -8.43 -3.13
CA LEU A 105 0.76 -7.09 -3.01
C LEU A 105 2.02 -6.95 -3.87
N LEU A 106 2.09 -5.83 -4.61
CA LEU A 106 3.27 -5.35 -5.34
C LEU A 106 3.61 -3.99 -4.74
N LEU A 107 4.71 -3.91 -4.02
CA LEU A 107 5.07 -2.71 -3.26
C LEU A 107 6.35 -2.08 -3.79
N ALA A 108 6.29 -0.81 -4.11
CA ALA A 108 7.44 -0.02 -4.54
C ALA A 108 7.81 0.97 -3.44
N TYR A 109 9.03 0.84 -2.88
CA TYR A 109 9.56 1.71 -1.81
C TYR A 109 8.49 2.15 -0.80
N PRO A 110 7.79 1.19 -0.17
CA PRO A 110 6.60 1.50 0.63
C PRO A 110 6.94 2.18 1.95
N VAL A 111 6.10 3.12 2.39
CA VAL A 111 6.02 3.49 3.80
C VAL A 111 5.41 2.30 4.57
N VAL A 112 5.99 1.92 5.71
CA VAL A 112 5.54 0.75 6.51
C VAL A 112 5.44 1.10 7.98
N THR A 113 6.52 1.65 8.57
CA THR A 113 6.61 1.92 10.01
C THR A 113 6.28 3.36 10.37
N ALA A 114 5.61 3.55 11.50
CA ALA A 114 5.48 4.83 12.19
C ALA A 114 6.57 5.03 13.28
N GLY A 115 7.53 4.10 13.38
CA GLY A 115 8.62 4.11 14.35
C GLY A 115 9.77 5.07 13.99
N GLU A 116 11.01 4.63 14.20
CA GLU A 116 12.22 5.42 13.99
C GLU A 116 12.38 5.89 12.54
N TYR A 117 12.11 5.01 11.57
CA TYR A 117 12.29 5.24 10.14
C TYR A 117 11.03 5.74 9.43
N ALA A 118 10.11 6.32 10.19
CA ALA A 118 8.82 6.77 9.66
C ALA A 118 8.96 7.94 8.68
N HIS A 119 8.24 7.88 7.58
CA HIS A 119 7.94 9.07 6.79
C HIS A 119 6.87 9.91 7.51
N ARG A 120 7.31 10.79 8.43
CA ARG A 120 6.46 11.51 9.41
C ARG A 120 5.31 12.28 8.78
N ASP A 121 5.55 12.91 7.63
CA ASP A 121 4.53 13.72 6.94
C ASP A 121 3.32 12.88 6.52
N SER A 122 3.54 11.64 6.05
CA SER A 122 2.44 10.72 5.72
C SER A 122 1.54 10.44 6.93
N PHE A 123 2.13 10.18 8.09
CA PHE A 123 1.37 9.88 9.29
C PHE A 123 0.69 11.13 9.87
N ALA A 124 1.33 12.30 9.75
CA ALA A 124 0.71 13.57 10.13
C ALA A 124 -0.54 13.87 9.30
N GLN A 125 -0.55 13.57 7.99
CA GLN A 125 -1.74 13.69 7.16
C GLN A 125 -2.85 12.73 7.60
N LEU A 126 -2.51 11.45 7.86
CA LEU A 126 -3.48 10.43 8.29
C LEU A 126 -4.12 10.71 9.67
N THR A 127 -3.37 11.33 10.56
CA THR A 127 -3.80 11.57 11.94
C THR A 127 -4.28 12.99 12.20
N GLY A 128 -3.89 13.94 11.34
CA GLY A 128 -4.12 15.37 11.54
C GLY A 128 -3.29 15.98 12.66
N THR A 129 -2.24 15.31 13.15
CA THR A 129 -1.37 15.76 14.24
C THR A 129 0.08 15.35 14.01
N GLN A 130 1.01 16.08 14.63
CA GLN A 130 2.43 15.74 14.68
C GLN A 130 2.78 14.84 15.88
N ASP A 131 1.80 14.47 16.69
CA ASP A 131 2.02 13.58 17.83
C ASP A 131 2.38 12.16 17.35
N VAL A 132 3.62 11.77 17.62
CA VAL A 132 4.16 10.45 17.23
C VAL A 132 3.38 9.31 17.89
N ALA A 133 2.82 9.51 19.08
CA ALA A 133 2.02 8.47 19.72
C ALA A 133 0.74 8.16 18.92
N ALA A 134 0.13 9.17 18.31
CA ALA A 134 -1.04 8.99 17.45
C ALA A 134 -0.71 8.25 16.14
N HIS A 135 0.54 8.31 15.67
CA HIS A 135 0.99 7.65 14.46
C HIS A 135 1.10 6.13 14.60
N GLN A 136 1.41 5.62 15.83
CA GLN A 136 1.74 4.22 16.07
C GLN A 136 0.64 3.24 15.62
N ARG A 137 -0.62 3.64 15.69
CA ARG A 137 -1.74 2.80 15.22
C ARG A 137 -1.64 2.42 13.74
N PHE A 138 -0.89 3.18 12.95
CA PHE A 138 -0.68 2.97 11.52
C PHE A 138 0.63 2.25 11.18
N THR A 139 1.40 1.80 12.18
CA THR A 139 2.52 0.87 11.99
C THR A 139 1.99 -0.46 11.46
N LEU A 140 2.58 -0.99 10.39
CA LEU A 140 2.04 -2.16 9.69
C LEU A 140 2.88 -3.42 9.84
N GLU A 141 4.18 -3.33 10.08
CA GLU A 141 5.06 -4.49 10.25
C GLU A 141 4.66 -5.37 11.44
N ASP A 142 4.04 -4.80 12.47
CA ASP A 142 3.54 -5.51 13.64
C ASP A 142 2.17 -6.19 13.43
N LYS A 143 1.53 -5.94 12.28
CA LYS A 143 0.21 -6.48 11.90
C LYS A 143 0.29 -7.63 10.89
N ILE A 144 1.50 -7.98 10.48
CA ILE A 144 1.73 -9.10 9.55
C ILE A 144 1.37 -10.42 10.26
N THR A 145 0.58 -11.23 9.58
CA THR A 145 0.15 -12.56 10.05
C THR A 145 0.31 -13.61 8.95
N PRO A 146 0.21 -14.90 9.26
CA PRO A 146 0.21 -15.94 8.22
C PRO A 146 -0.92 -15.82 7.18
N ALA A 147 -1.96 -15.03 7.46
CA ALA A 147 -3.05 -14.75 6.51
C ALA A 147 -2.73 -13.57 5.55
N THR A 148 -1.61 -12.89 5.73
CA THR A 148 -1.14 -11.84 4.81
C THR A 148 -0.89 -12.45 3.44
N PRO A 149 -1.40 -11.86 2.34
CA PRO A 149 -1.21 -12.39 0.99
C PRO A 149 0.26 -12.31 0.56
N PRO A 150 0.67 -13.06 -0.49
CA PRO A 150 2.02 -12.97 -1.06
C PRO A 150 2.42 -11.53 -1.41
N VAL A 151 3.69 -11.19 -1.17
CA VAL A 151 4.24 -9.84 -1.35
C VAL A 151 5.42 -9.88 -2.30
N PHE A 152 5.38 -9.03 -3.32
CA PHE A 152 6.57 -8.59 -4.05
C PHE A 152 6.91 -7.17 -3.59
N VAL A 153 8.18 -6.90 -3.26
CA VAL A 153 8.61 -5.56 -2.85
C VAL A 153 9.96 -5.20 -3.45
N TRP A 154 10.10 -3.93 -3.83
CA TRP A 154 11.40 -3.41 -4.21
C TRP A 154 11.66 -2.04 -3.58
N HIS A 155 12.94 -1.71 -3.37
CA HIS A 155 13.40 -0.47 -2.78
C HIS A 155 14.83 -0.15 -3.22
N THR A 156 15.29 1.07 -2.96
CA THR A 156 16.68 1.47 -3.17
C THR A 156 17.35 1.82 -1.84
N MET A 157 18.65 1.51 -1.72
CA MET A 157 19.40 1.77 -0.49
C MET A 157 19.68 3.26 -0.25
N GLU A 158 19.62 4.09 -1.31
CA GLU A 158 19.85 5.54 -1.27
C GLU A 158 18.55 6.36 -1.11
N ASP A 159 17.42 5.73 -0.79
CA ASP A 159 16.15 6.43 -0.59
C ASP A 159 16.18 7.24 0.72
N GLU A 160 16.35 8.57 0.59
CA GLU A 160 16.39 9.50 1.72
C GLU A 160 14.98 9.98 2.16
N THR A 161 13.94 9.71 1.35
CA THR A 161 12.56 10.13 1.65
C THR A 161 11.83 9.09 2.47
N VAL A 162 11.86 7.84 2.02
CA VAL A 162 11.36 6.69 2.75
C VAL A 162 12.56 5.75 2.99
N PRO A 163 13.15 5.75 4.17
CA PRO A 163 14.32 4.93 4.46
C PRO A 163 14.08 3.45 4.17
N VAL A 164 15.08 2.79 3.55
CA VAL A 164 14.99 1.36 3.16
C VAL A 164 14.64 0.44 4.32
N GLU A 165 14.88 0.87 5.55
CA GLU A 165 14.52 0.18 6.78
C GLU A 165 13.01 -0.13 6.85
N ASN A 166 12.14 0.68 6.21
CA ASN A 166 10.72 0.34 6.07
C ASN A 166 10.56 -1.02 5.40
N THR A 167 11.25 -1.27 4.29
CA THR A 167 11.23 -2.57 3.61
C THR A 167 11.93 -3.66 4.42
N LEU A 168 13.05 -3.37 5.07
CA LEU A 168 13.76 -4.37 5.90
C LEU A 168 12.89 -4.83 7.09
N LEU A 169 12.17 -3.93 7.75
CA LEU A 169 11.22 -4.25 8.79
C LEU A 169 10.06 -5.12 8.26
N LEU A 170 9.51 -4.76 7.12
CA LEU A 170 8.47 -5.54 6.45
C LEU A 170 8.95 -6.96 6.12
N LEU A 171 10.11 -7.12 5.51
CA LEU A 171 10.68 -8.42 5.15
C LEU A 171 10.90 -9.31 6.37
N ASN A 172 11.42 -8.75 7.46
CA ASN A 172 11.59 -9.47 8.71
C ASN A 172 10.25 -9.97 9.27
N ALA A 173 9.20 -9.14 9.21
CA ALA A 173 7.85 -9.51 9.66
C ALA A 173 7.23 -10.59 8.77
N LEU A 174 7.32 -10.46 7.43
CA LEU A 174 6.84 -11.45 6.47
C LEU A 174 7.53 -12.80 6.66
N HIS A 175 8.87 -12.81 6.81
CA HIS A 175 9.65 -14.01 7.05
C HIS A 175 9.21 -14.72 8.34
N LYS A 176 9.07 -13.98 9.44
CA LYS A 176 8.61 -14.53 10.73
C LYS A 176 7.21 -15.13 10.67
N ALA A 177 6.33 -14.54 9.86
CA ALA A 177 4.96 -15.01 9.68
C ALA A 177 4.84 -16.15 8.64
N GLY A 178 5.94 -16.51 7.94
CA GLY A 178 5.92 -17.53 6.88
C GLY A 178 5.16 -17.10 5.63
N VAL A 179 5.03 -15.79 5.38
CA VAL A 179 4.37 -15.23 4.20
C VAL A 179 5.31 -15.31 3.00
N PRO A 180 4.86 -15.87 1.84
CA PRO A 180 5.66 -15.86 0.62
C PRO A 180 6.01 -14.43 0.21
N CYS A 181 7.30 -14.14 0.02
CA CYS A 181 7.72 -12.82 -0.45
C CYS A 181 8.94 -12.91 -1.37
N GLU A 182 8.99 -11.99 -2.33
CA GLU A 182 10.15 -11.72 -3.17
C GLU A 182 10.54 -10.25 -3.01
N ALA A 183 11.86 -9.98 -2.84
CA ALA A 183 12.35 -8.64 -2.57
C ALA A 183 13.57 -8.31 -3.44
N HIS A 184 13.59 -7.08 -3.97
CA HIS A 184 14.71 -6.53 -4.71
C HIS A 184 15.17 -5.23 -4.08
N LEU A 185 16.38 -5.23 -3.50
CA LEU A 185 17.01 -4.03 -2.96
C LEU A 185 18.14 -3.60 -3.91
N PHE A 186 17.97 -2.46 -4.53
CA PHE A 186 18.95 -1.89 -5.44
C PHE A 186 19.90 -0.95 -4.70
N GLU A 187 21.18 -0.98 -5.04
CA GLU A 187 22.20 -0.12 -4.41
C GLU A 187 21.84 1.35 -4.57
N LYS A 188 21.49 1.76 -5.80
CA LYS A 188 21.33 3.17 -6.19
C LYS A 188 19.91 3.50 -6.63
N GLY A 189 19.55 4.74 -6.39
CA GLY A 189 18.28 5.32 -6.81
C GLY A 189 17.69 6.19 -5.70
N ARG A 190 17.23 7.38 -6.08
CA ARG A 190 16.45 8.24 -5.18
C ARG A 190 15.00 7.77 -5.10
N HIS A 191 14.24 8.28 -4.14
CA HIS A 191 12.81 8.02 -4.03
C HIS A 191 12.04 8.33 -5.32
N GLY A 192 11.22 7.40 -5.76
CA GLY A 192 10.37 7.56 -6.94
C GLY A 192 11.10 7.35 -8.29
N THR A 193 12.23 6.62 -8.29
CA THR A 193 12.96 6.25 -9.52
C THR A 193 12.59 4.88 -10.01
#